data_d663b0e0123f792b32006f2995998a01
#
_entry.id   d663b0e0123f792b32006f2995998a01
#
_cell.length_a   1.000
_cell.length_b   1.000
_cell.length_c   1.000
_cell.angle_alpha   90.00
_cell.angle_beta   90.00
_cell.angle_gamma   90.00
#
_symmetry.space_group_name_H-M   'P 1'
#
loop_
_entity.id
_entity.type
_entity.pdbx_description
1 polymer ?
#
loop_
_entity_poly.entity_id
_entity_poly.type
_entity_poly.pdbx_seq_one_letter_code
_entity_poly.pdbx_strand_id
1 'polypeptide(L)'
;FIINNKKIALLIEDKIDAPEQPKQAERYHKTGKSLVEKGEVDRYITCLLSPRDYFREDAPMEKYDYKITYEELLEWFEKQSDAKRMRVKQMVLENGIRRAKTGYVQPTDEKTDNFYKYYEKLVRETTPELDYEYKDGQYTEGQSYVDIKSTIFPSNIRIIHKGNAGQVDLQISKIDINEFKEAVRAK
;
A
#
# COMPACT_ATOMS: atom_id res chain seq x y z
N PHE A 1 -13.78 -22.78 -15.16
CA PHE A 1 -14.70 -23.81 -14.60
C PHE A 1 -15.72 -24.26 -15.66
N ILE A 2 -16.38 -25.40 -15.42
CA ILE A 2 -17.35 -25.97 -16.37
C ILE A 2 -18.73 -25.99 -15.69
N ILE A 3 -19.71 -25.40 -16.34
CA ILE A 3 -21.14 -25.43 -15.93
C ILE A 3 -21.97 -25.82 -17.15
N ASN A 4 -22.81 -26.85 -17.01
CA ASN A 4 -23.68 -27.34 -18.08
C ASN A 4 -22.90 -27.58 -19.40
N ASN A 5 -21.75 -28.25 -19.31
CA ASN A 5 -20.83 -28.56 -20.41
C ASN A 5 -20.23 -27.31 -21.11
N LYS A 6 -20.35 -26.11 -20.54
CA LYS A 6 -19.73 -24.90 -21.06
C LYS A 6 -18.51 -24.54 -20.20
N LYS A 7 -17.40 -24.25 -20.86
CA LYS A 7 -16.20 -23.69 -20.22
C LYS A 7 -16.40 -22.20 -20.00
N ILE A 8 -16.29 -21.76 -18.76
CA ILE A 8 -16.47 -20.36 -18.38
C ILE A 8 -15.18 -19.84 -17.74
N ALA A 9 -14.66 -18.73 -18.23
CA ALA A 9 -13.59 -17.97 -17.55
C ALA A 9 -14.23 -16.97 -16.59
N LEU A 10 -13.80 -17.02 -15.32
CA LEU A 10 -14.09 -15.98 -14.34
C LEU A 10 -12.82 -15.14 -14.16
N LEU A 11 -12.87 -13.89 -14.56
CA LEU A 11 -11.79 -12.91 -14.47
C LEU A 11 -12.08 -12.01 -13.28
N ILE A 12 -11.30 -12.17 -12.22
CA ILE A 12 -11.50 -11.45 -10.96
C ILE A 12 -10.42 -10.39 -10.82
N GLU A 13 -10.84 -9.15 -10.63
CA GLU A 13 -10.00 -8.08 -10.07
C GLU A 13 -10.24 -8.04 -8.57
N ASP A 14 -9.15 -8.14 -7.81
CA ASP A 14 -9.17 -8.11 -6.34
C ASP A 14 -8.53 -6.82 -5.83
N LYS A 15 -9.28 -6.04 -5.08
CA LYS A 15 -8.87 -4.73 -4.57
C LYS A 15 -9.16 -4.60 -3.08
N ILE A 16 -8.23 -4.07 -2.32
CA ILE A 16 -8.44 -3.72 -0.91
C ILE A 16 -8.62 -2.20 -0.77
N ASP A 17 -7.61 -1.43 -1.18
CA ASP A 17 -7.52 0.03 -1.00
C ASP A 17 -6.95 0.77 -2.21
N ALA A 18 -6.36 0.04 -3.17
CA ALA A 18 -5.74 0.62 -4.35
C ALA A 18 -6.81 1.15 -5.33
N PRO A 19 -6.67 2.38 -5.85
CA PRO A 19 -7.61 2.92 -6.84
C PRO A 19 -7.63 2.09 -8.13
N GLU A 20 -8.75 2.15 -8.84
CA GLU A 20 -8.86 1.52 -10.15
C GLU A 20 -7.91 2.20 -11.14
N GLN A 21 -7.14 1.39 -11.87
CA GLN A 21 -6.27 1.92 -12.93
C GLN A 21 -7.09 2.32 -14.16
N PRO A 22 -6.66 3.32 -14.94
CA PRO A 22 -7.35 3.73 -16.16
C PRO A 22 -7.64 2.53 -17.07
N LYS A 23 -8.90 2.40 -17.48
CA LYS A 23 -9.39 1.34 -18.38
C LYS A 23 -9.14 -0.10 -17.87
N GLN A 24 -9.07 -0.30 -16.55
CA GLN A 24 -8.80 -1.63 -15.98
C GLN A 24 -9.90 -2.62 -16.33
N ALA A 25 -11.16 -2.28 -16.10
CA ALA A 25 -12.29 -3.14 -16.47
C ALA A 25 -12.36 -3.45 -17.97
N GLU A 26 -12.05 -2.45 -18.82
CA GLU A 26 -11.99 -2.66 -20.28
C GLU A 26 -10.93 -3.70 -20.68
N ARG A 27 -9.75 -3.70 -19.98
CA ARG A 27 -8.71 -4.71 -20.22
C ARG A 27 -9.18 -6.12 -19.85
N TYR A 28 -9.94 -6.28 -18.76
CA TYR A 28 -10.54 -7.54 -18.36
C TYR A 28 -11.53 -8.05 -19.44
N HIS A 29 -12.42 -7.18 -19.92
CA HIS A 29 -13.35 -7.52 -21.00
C HIS A 29 -12.62 -7.87 -22.31
N LYS A 30 -11.55 -7.13 -22.66
CA LYS A 30 -10.73 -7.45 -23.84
C LYS A 30 -10.08 -8.82 -23.72
N THR A 31 -9.53 -9.16 -22.56
CA THR A 31 -8.95 -10.48 -22.28
C THR A 31 -10.01 -11.57 -22.41
N GLY A 32 -11.19 -11.38 -21.79
CA GLY A 32 -12.28 -12.34 -21.85
C GLY A 32 -12.79 -12.58 -23.27
N LYS A 33 -12.96 -11.54 -24.08
CA LYS A 33 -13.32 -11.65 -25.50
C LYS A 33 -12.28 -12.45 -26.28
N SER A 34 -11.01 -12.18 -26.08
CA SER A 34 -9.92 -12.90 -26.75
C SER A 34 -9.93 -14.41 -26.41
N LEU A 35 -10.23 -14.79 -25.15
CA LEU A 35 -10.36 -16.20 -24.77
C LEU A 35 -11.50 -16.91 -25.51
N VAL A 36 -12.64 -16.24 -25.68
CA VAL A 36 -13.78 -16.76 -26.43
C VAL A 36 -13.45 -16.87 -27.92
N GLU A 37 -12.86 -15.83 -28.52
CA GLU A 37 -12.48 -15.82 -29.95
C GLU A 37 -11.47 -16.91 -30.29
N LYS A 38 -10.57 -17.26 -29.37
CA LYS A 38 -9.62 -18.37 -29.52
C LYS A 38 -10.24 -19.75 -29.27
N GLY A 39 -11.50 -19.82 -28.87
CA GLY A 39 -12.17 -21.09 -28.54
C GLY A 39 -11.66 -21.76 -27.26
N GLU A 40 -10.92 -21.02 -26.40
CA GLU A 40 -10.42 -21.53 -25.13
C GLU A 40 -11.55 -21.71 -24.10
N VAL A 41 -12.55 -20.82 -24.15
CA VAL A 41 -13.75 -20.83 -23.32
C VAL A 41 -14.99 -20.49 -24.16
N ASP A 42 -16.17 -20.95 -23.70
CA ASP A 42 -17.47 -20.64 -24.35
C ASP A 42 -17.99 -19.25 -23.90
N ARG A 43 -17.61 -18.82 -22.70
CA ARG A 43 -18.06 -17.56 -22.09
C ARG A 43 -17.04 -17.04 -21.09
N TYR A 44 -17.06 -15.74 -20.86
CA TYR A 44 -16.34 -15.12 -19.73
C TYR A 44 -17.28 -14.29 -18.85
N ILE A 45 -16.85 -14.05 -17.63
CA ILE A 45 -17.50 -13.20 -16.64
C ILE A 45 -16.39 -12.37 -15.99
N THR A 46 -16.61 -11.08 -15.82
CA THR A 46 -15.71 -10.19 -15.07
C THR A 46 -16.30 -9.89 -13.69
N CYS A 47 -15.46 -9.90 -12.66
CA CYS A 47 -15.88 -9.66 -11.30
C CYS A 47 -14.90 -8.72 -10.60
N LEU A 48 -15.42 -7.72 -9.90
CA LEU A 48 -14.66 -6.93 -8.94
C LEU A 48 -14.95 -7.47 -7.55
N LEU A 49 -13.90 -7.92 -6.86
CA LEU A 49 -13.94 -8.42 -5.49
C LEU A 49 -13.22 -7.42 -4.59
N SER A 50 -13.88 -6.91 -3.53
CA SER A 50 -13.32 -5.89 -2.67
C SER A 50 -14.07 -5.79 -1.34
N PRO A 51 -13.46 -5.26 -0.26
CA PRO A 51 -14.21 -4.86 0.93
C PRO A 51 -15.35 -3.91 0.61
N ARG A 52 -16.46 -3.98 1.35
CA ARG A 52 -17.65 -3.13 1.13
C ARG A 52 -17.32 -1.64 1.08
N ASP A 53 -16.39 -1.18 1.90
CA ASP A 53 -15.98 0.23 1.96
C ASP A 53 -15.31 0.73 0.66
N TYR A 54 -14.84 -0.17 -0.20
CA TYR A 54 -14.30 0.18 -1.53
C TYR A 54 -15.42 0.61 -2.49
N PHE A 55 -16.63 0.08 -2.33
CA PHE A 55 -17.79 0.31 -3.17
C PHE A 55 -18.55 1.60 -2.81
N ARG A 56 -17.82 2.71 -2.59
CA ARG A 56 -18.42 4.02 -2.39
C ARG A 56 -18.97 4.59 -3.68
N GLU A 57 -19.91 5.55 -3.57
CA GLU A 57 -20.70 6.09 -4.70
C GLU A 57 -19.87 6.65 -5.87
N ASP A 58 -18.61 7.03 -5.64
CA ASP A 58 -17.72 7.65 -6.63
C ASP A 58 -16.85 6.66 -7.42
N ALA A 59 -16.92 5.37 -7.14
CA ALA A 59 -16.05 4.41 -7.79
C ALA A 59 -16.58 4.01 -9.17
N PRO A 60 -15.73 3.97 -10.23
CA PRO A 60 -16.12 3.67 -11.60
C PRO A 60 -16.45 2.19 -11.82
N MET A 61 -17.43 1.68 -11.09
CA MET A 61 -17.73 0.26 -10.93
C MET A 61 -18.72 -0.31 -11.93
N GLU A 62 -19.23 0.49 -12.84
CA GLU A 62 -20.27 0.06 -13.80
C GLU A 62 -19.75 -0.90 -14.87
N LYS A 63 -18.43 -1.08 -14.93
CA LYS A 63 -17.74 -1.75 -16.02
C LYS A 63 -17.52 -3.27 -15.83
N TYR A 64 -17.71 -3.80 -14.61
CA TYR A 64 -17.62 -5.24 -14.33
C TYR A 64 -19.01 -5.89 -14.36
N ASP A 65 -19.09 -7.15 -14.82
CA ASP A 65 -20.36 -7.89 -14.85
C ASP A 65 -20.92 -8.13 -13.45
N TYR A 66 -20.04 -8.38 -12.47
CA TYR A 66 -20.40 -8.63 -11.08
C TYR A 66 -19.50 -7.86 -10.12
N LYS A 67 -20.08 -7.55 -8.96
CA LYS A 67 -19.42 -7.00 -7.78
C LYS A 67 -19.71 -7.93 -6.64
N ILE A 68 -18.68 -8.33 -5.91
CA ILE A 68 -18.80 -9.17 -4.72
C ILE A 68 -17.97 -8.52 -3.61
N THR A 69 -18.59 -8.35 -2.45
CA THR A 69 -17.85 -7.84 -1.28
C THR A 69 -17.12 -8.97 -0.55
N TYR A 70 -16.03 -8.63 0.13
CA TYR A 70 -15.36 -9.58 1.01
C TYR A 70 -16.30 -10.07 2.11
N GLU A 71 -17.19 -9.19 2.60
CA GLU A 71 -18.18 -9.51 3.62
C GLU A 71 -19.17 -10.57 3.12
N GLU A 72 -19.70 -10.44 1.89
CA GLU A 72 -20.58 -11.44 1.28
C GLU A 72 -19.87 -12.80 1.09
N LEU A 73 -18.61 -12.76 0.68
CA LEU A 73 -17.81 -13.97 0.51
C LEU A 73 -17.47 -14.61 1.87
N LEU A 74 -17.22 -13.81 2.91
CA LEU A 74 -17.00 -14.27 4.27
C LEU A 74 -18.25 -14.99 4.81
N GLU A 75 -19.43 -14.37 4.70
CA GLU A 75 -20.71 -14.97 5.07
C GLU A 75 -20.98 -16.30 4.32
N TRP A 76 -20.57 -16.37 3.06
CA TRP A 76 -20.68 -17.61 2.30
C TRP A 76 -19.75 -18.70 2.82
N PHE A 77 -18.48 -18.36 3.16
CA PHE A 77 -17.54 -19.34 3.74
C PHE A 77 -17.96 -19.83 5.13
N GLU A 78 -18.62 -19.01 5.93
CA GLU A 78 -19.15 -19.40 7.25
C GLU A 78 -20.21 -20.51 7.16
N LYS A 79 -20.93 -20.56 6.05
CA LYS A 79 -21.96 -21.56 5.80
C LYS A 79 -21.43 -22.88 5.23
N GLN A 80 -20.11 -22.98 4.97
CA GLN A 80 -19.54 -24.20 4.39
C GLN A 80 -19.14 -25.22 5.47
N SER A 81 -19.20 -26.51 5.13
CA SER A 81 -18.97 -27.62 6.07
C SER A 81 -17.49 -27.91 6.37
N ASP A 82 -16.55 -27.54 5.50
CA ASP A 82 -15.11 -27.77 5.70
C ASP A 82 -14.47 -26.66 6.56
N ALA A 83 -14.59 -26.79 7.88
CA ALA A 83 -14.19 -25.76 8.81
C ALA A 83 -12.69 -25.38 8.74
N LYS A 84 -11.77 -26.33 8.56
CA LYS A 84 -10.31 -26.02 8.56
C LYS A 84 -9.89 -25.22 7.35
N ARG A 85 -10.32 -25.65 6.17
CA ARG A 85 -9.97 -24.97 4.91
C ARG A 85 -10.65 -23.60 4.80
N MET A 86 -11.91 -23.54 5.26
CA MET A 86 -12.65 -22.28 5.24
C MET A 86 -12.08 -21.27 6.24
N ARG A 87 -11.59 -21.69 7.41
CA ARG A 87 -11.00 -20.79 8.40
C ARG A 87 -9.84 -19.96 7.88
N VAL A 88 -8.93 -20.56 7.10
CA VAL A 88 -7.81 -19.84 6.47
C VAL A 88 -8.34 -18.77 5.51
N LYS A 89 -9.34 -19.10 4.69
CA LYS A 89 -9.94 -18.15 3.75
C LYS A 89 -10.66 -17.01 4.47
N GLN A 90 -11.39 -17.32 5.54
CA GLN A 90 -12.03 -16.32 6.40
C GLN A 90 -11.01 -15.35 6.98
N MET A 91 -9.89 -15.85 7.55
CA MET A 91 -8.82 -15.01 8.08
C MET A 91 -8.22 -14.07 7.04
N VAL A 92 -8.06 -14.50 5.80
CA VAL A 92 -7.57 -13.66 4.71
C VAL A 92 -8.56 -12.52 4.41
N LEU A 93 -9.85 -12.84 4.30
CA LEU A 93 -10.89 -11.83 4.06
C LEU A 93 -11.05 -10.87 5.23
N GLU A 94 -11.09 -11.37 6.48
CA GLU A 94 -11.13 -10.55 7.70
C GLU A 94 -9.95 -9.56 7.75
N ASN A 95 -8.74 -10.02 7.39
CA ASN A 95 -7.56 -9.16 7.29
C ASN A 95 -7.71 -8.09 6.17
N GLY A 96 -8.24 -8.46 5.02
CA GLY A 96 -8.52 -7.52 3.92
C GLY A 96 -9.53 -6.44 4.33
N ILE A 97 -10.63 -6.83 4.97
CA ILE A 97 -11.66 -5.91 5.49
C ILE A 97 -11.06 -4.96 6.53
N ARG A 98 -10.26 -5.49 7.47
CA ARG A 98 -9.58 -4.68 8.47
C ARG A 98 -8.64 -3.67 7.81
N ARG A 99 -7.82 -4.12 6.85
CA ARG A 99 -6.88 -3.27 6.12
C ARG A 99 -7.58 -2.15 5.35
N ALA A 100 -8.73 -2.41 4.74
CA ALA A 100 -9.52 -1.39 4.06
C ALA A 100 -9.96 -0.26 5.01
N LYS A 101 -10.24 -0.60 6.29
CA LYS A 101 -10.68 0.38 7.31
C LYS A 101 -9.53 1.17 7.92
N THR A 102 -8.39 0.53 8.16
CA THR A 102 -7.26 1.12 8.90
C THR A 102 -6.15 1.63 8.00
N GLY A 103 -6.20 1.34 6.70
CA GLY A 103 -5.06 1.49 5.78
C GLY A 103 -3.99 0.41 6.02
N TYR A 104 -2.94 0.45 5.22
CA TYR A 104 -1.76 -0.41 5.44
C TYR A 104 -0.96 0.13 6.62
N VAL A 105 -1.05 -0.54 7.74
CA VAL A 105 -0.13 -0.31 8.87
C VAL A 105 0.94 -1.39 8.79
N GLN A 106 2.14 -1.00 8.40
CA GLN A 106 3.30 -1.89 8.45
C GLN A 106 3.57 -2.24 9.92
N PRO A 107 3.71 -3.51 10.29
CA PRO A 107 3.99 -3.88 11.67
C PRO A 107 5.34 -3.31 12.11
N THR A 108 5.40 -2.84 13.35
CA THR A 108 6.64 -2.41 13.98
C THR A 108 7.64 -3.58 14.03
N ASP A 109 8.87 -3.32 13.64
CA ASP A 109 9.98 -4.26 13.82
C ASP A 109 10.75 -3.91 15.10
N GLU A 110 10.76 -4.82 16.06
CA GLU A 110 11.39 -4.61 17.36
C GLU A 110 12.88 -4.26 17.25
N LYS A 111 13.60 -4.86 16.32
CA LYS A 111 15.04 -4.57 16.11
C LYS A 111 15.25 -3.16 15.58
N THR A 112 14.45 -2.77 14.60
CA THR A 112 14.48 -1.42 14.00
C THR A 112 14.07 -0.38 15.03
N ASP A 113 13.02 -0.65 15.80
CA ASP A 113 12.55 0.24 16.86
C ASP A 113 13.60 0.47 17.94
N ASN A 114 14.23 -0.60 18.44
CA ASN A 114 15.33 -0.53 19.40
C ASN A 114 16.55 0.22 18.85
N PHE A 115 16.88 0.05 17.55
CA PHE A 115 17.94 0.78 16.90
C PHE A 115 17.68 2.30 16.94
N TYR A 116 16.47 2.75 16.57
CA TYR A 116 16.15 4.18 16.55
C TYR A 116 16.04 4.80 17.94
N LYS A 117 15.64 4.04 18.94
CA LYS A 117 15.71 4.44 20.34
C LYS A 117 17.15 4.67 20.81
N TYR A 118 18.07 3.78 20.44
CA TYR A 118 19.49 3.96 20.71
C TYR A 118 20.09 5.13 19.91
N TYR A 119 19.64 5.31 18.66
CA TYR A 119 20.07 6.39 17.79
C TYR A 119 19.71 7.77 18.38
N GLU A 120 18.53 7.93 18.96
CA GLU A 120 18.16 9.16 19.67
C GLU A 120 19.14 9.48 20.80
N LYS A 121 19.45 8.50 21.62
CA LYS A 121 20.43 8.67 22.72
C LYS A 121 21.78 9.12 22.18
N LEU A 122 22.26 8.50 21.12
CA LEU A 122 23.52 8.86 20.48
C LEU A 122 23.52 10.31 19.96
N VAL A 123 22.46 10.71 19.25
CA VAL A 123 22.31 12.08 18.75
C VAL A 123 22.34 13.09 19.90
N ARG A 124 21.59 12.85 20.98
CA ARG A 124 21.56 13.73 22.15
C ARG A 124 22.91 13.86 22.84
N GLU A 125 23.72 12.80 22.87
CA GLU A 125 25.05 12.78 23.51
C GLU A 125 26.14 13.42 22.65
N THR A 126 26.05 13.27 21.32
CA THR A 126 27.14 13.66 20.41
C THR A 126 26.86 14.96 19.64
N THR A 127 25.62 15.29 19.40
CA THR A 127 25.19 16.43 18.58
C THR A 127 23.93 17.07 19.16
N PRO A 128 23.98 17.65 20.36
CA PRO A 128 22.78 18.14 21.08
C PRO A 128 22.07 19.31 20.37
N GLU A 129 22.71 19.95 19.39
CA GLU A 129 22.13 20.96 18.51
C GLU A 129 21.20 20.38 17.43
N LEU A 130 21.22 19.06 17.25
CA LEU A 130 20.31 18.34 16.35
C LEU A 130 19.10 17.85 17.13
N ASP A 131 17.91 18.14 16.61
CA ASP A 131 16.65 17.78 17.22
C ASP A 131 16.10 16.51 16.51
N TYR A 132 16.37 15.38 17.14
CA TYR A 132 15.79 14.10 16.75
C TYR A 132 15.00 13.51 17.91
N GLU A 133 13.74 13.21 17.67
CA GLU A 133 12.84 12.59 18.64
C GLU A 133 12.45 11.19 18.16
N TYR A 134 12.78 10.18 18.96
CA TYR A 134 12.31 8.82 18.76
C TYR A 134 10.80 8.74 19.00
N LYS A 135 10.12 7.98 18.14
CA LYS A 135 8.68 7.77 18.22
C LYS A 135 8.40 6.29 18.46
N ASP A 136 8.04 5.97 19.69
CA ASP A 136 7.78 4.59 20.15
C ASP A 136 6.78 3.85 19.25
N GLY A 137 7.13 2.62 18.85
CA GLY A 137 6.28 1.74 18.08
C GLY A 137 6.01 2.16 16.64
N GLN A 138 6.78 3.11 16.06
CA GLN A 138 6.54 3.58 14.68
C GLN A 138 7.54 3.04 13.65
N TYR A 139 8.60 2.36 14.08
CA TYR A 139 9.66 1.92 13.17
C TYR A 139 9.41 0.52 12.65
N THR A 140 9.42 0.40 11.33
CA THR A 140 9.09 -0.83 10.61
C THR A 140 10.32 -1.44 9.98
N GLU A 141 10.27 -2.74 9.65
CA GLU A 141 11.35 -3.40 8.94
C GLU A 141 11.72 -2.66 7.64
N GLY A 142 13.00 -2.43 7.43
CA GLY A 142 13.50 -1.74 6.24
C GLY A 142 13.45 -0.20 6.30
N GLN A 143 12.94 0.40 7.36
CA GLN A 143 13.09 1.83 7.55
C GLN A 143 14.56 2.18 7.72
N SER A 144 15.06 3.04 6.87
CA SER A 144 16.49 3.29 6.73
C SER A 144 16.87 4.76 6.78
N TYR A 145 15.92 5.66 6.98
CA TYR A 145 16.21 7.09 7.04
C TYR A 145 15.61 7.76 8.29
N VAL A 146 16.30 8.78 8.75
CA VAL A 146 15.93 9.64 9.87
C VAL A 146 15.84 11.07 9.39
N ASP A 147 14.77 11.75 9.74
CA ASP A 147 14.56 13.18 9.48
C ASP A 147 14.93 13.96 10.74
N ILE A 148 16.01 14.72 10.67
CA ILE A 148 16.58 15.46 11.80
C ILE A 148 16.38 16.94 11.55
N LYS A 149 15.84 17.62 12.53
CA LYS A 149 15.77 19.08 12.58
C LYS A 149 16.95 19.67 13.35
N SER A 150 17.11 20.96 13.27
CA SER A 150 18.10 21.67 14.10
C SER A 150 17.58 23.05 14.43
N THR A 151 17.86 23.49 15.63
CA THR A 151 17.57 24.87 16.09
C THR A 151 18.46 25.91 15.44
N ILE A 152 19.62 25.49 14.90
CA ILE A 152 20.56 26.38 14.19
C ILE A 152 20.17 26.62 12.73
N PHE A 153 19.31 25.79 12.15
CA PHE A 153 18.87 25.95 10.76
C PHE A 153 17.48 26.58 10.67
N PRO A 154 17.19 27.35 9.62
CA PRO A 154 15.85 27.78 9.32
C PRO A 154 14.90 26.57 9.13
N SER A 155 13.62 26.76 9.44
CA SER A 155 12.60 25.69 9.41
C SER A 155 12.36 25.02 8.05
N ASN A 156 12.87 25.62 6.97
CA ASN A 156 12.85 25.06 5.63
C ASN A 156 14.07 24.18 5.29
N ILE A 157 14.99 24.00 6.25
CA ILE A 157 16.17 23.14 6.14
C ILE A 157 16.03 21.97 7.11
N ARG A 158 16.32 20.77 6.63
CA ARG A 158 16.39 19.55 7.45
C ARG A 158 17.48 18.61 6.95
N ILE A 159 17.98 17.80 7.85
CA ILE A 159 18.99 16.78 7.57
C ILE A 159 18.28 15.43 7.48
N ILE A 160 18.57 14.68 6.41
CA ILE A 160 18.06 13.31 6.24
C ILE A 160 19.26 12.38 6.30
N HIS A 161 19.34 11.56 7.35
CA HIS A 161 20.34 10.51 7.45
C HIS A 161 19.77 9.20 6.90
N LYS A 162 20.39 8.67 5.86
CA LYS A 162 20.05 7.39 5.21
C LYS A 162 21.03 6.32 5.66
N GLY A 163 20.72 5.67 6.78
CA GLY A 163 21.64 4.75 7.46
C GLY A 163 22.10 3.57 6.61
N ASN A 164 21.22 2.98 5.81
CA ASN A 164 21.55 1.85 4.93
C ASN A 164 22.47 2.22 3.75
N ALA A 165 22.47 3.50 3.34
CA ALA A 165 23.32 4.02 2.26
C ALA A 165 24.58 4.71 2.77
N GLY A 166 24.69 4.94 4.10
CA GLY A 166 25.76 5.73 4.70
C GLY A 166 25.79 7.18 4.19
N GLN A 167 24.63 7.76 3.89
CA GLN A 167 24.50 9.08 3.29
C GLN A 167 23.76 10.03 4.22
N VAL A 168 24.18 11.30 4.18
CA VAL A 168 23.48 12.40 4.83
C VAL A 168 23.14 13.45 3.77
N ASP A 169 21.83 13.69 3.63
CA ASP A 169 21.30 14.70 2.70
C ASP A 169 20.92 15.96 3.49
N LEU A 170 21.25 17.12 2.95
CA LEU A 170 20.69 18.39 3.40
C LEU A 170 19.54 18.76 2.46
N GLN A 171 18.31 18.71 2.98
CA GLN A 171 17.14 19.09 2.20
C GLN A 171 16.76 20.54 2.50
N ILE A 172 16.65 21.36 1.44
CA ILE A 172 16.20 22.74 1.53
C ILE A 172 14.89 22.83 0.73
N SER A 173 13.82 23.29 1.37
CA SER A 173 12.51 23.47 0.75
C SER A 173 12.16 24.93 0.58
N LYS A 174 11.20 25.23 -0.31
CA LYS A 174 10.68 26.60 -0.53
C LYS A 174 11.77 27.62 -0.92
N ILE A 175 12.65 27.24 -1.82
CA ILE A 175 13.66 28.13 -2.41
C ILE A 175 13.53 28.14 -3.94
N ASP A 176 13.93 29.24 -4.56
CA ASP A 176 14.18 29.26 -5.99
C ASP A 176 15.52 28.56 -6.29
N ILE A 177 15.46 27.50 -7.08
CA ILE A 177 16.64 26.68 -7.40
C ILE A 177 17.69 27.48 -8.18
N ASN A 178 17.27 28.45 -8.99
CA ASN A 178 18.18 29.22 -9.82
C ASN A 178 18.93 30.26 -8.97
N GLU A 179 18.21 30.97 -8.10
CA GLU A 179 18.84 31.89 -7.12
C GLU A 179 19.82 31.13 -6.21
N PHE A 180 19.45 29.93 -5.75
CA PHE A 180 20.35 29.11 -4.92
C PHE A 180 21.60 28.69 -5.67
N LYS A 181 21.48 28.25 -6.95
CA LYS A 181 22.63 27.88 -7.78
C LYS A 181 23.57 29.07 -8.03
N GLU A 182 23.02 30.24 -8.26
CA GLU A 182 23.81 31.49 -8.44
C GLU A 182 24.55 31.85 -7.14
N ALA A 183 23.86 31.79 -5.99
CA ALA A 183 24.47 32.08 -4.70
C ALA A 183 25.61 31.10 -4.33
N VAL A 184 25.47 29.81 -4.69
CA VAL A 184 26.53 28.80 -4.48
C VAL A 184 27.71 29.00 -5.42
N ARG A 185 27.48 29.46 -6.67
CA ARG A 185 28.54 29.71 -7.66
C ARG A 185 29.32 31.02 -7.37
N ALA A 186 28.70 31.95 -6.68
CA ALA A 186 29.29 33.24 -6.33
C ALA A 186 30.26 33.20 -5.13
N LYS A 187 30.31 32.04 -4.43
CA LYS A 187 31.26 31.78 -3.31
C LYS A 187 32.35 30.82 -3.75
#